data_76e57fc091da8854c364325d26bcb30e
#
_entry.id   76e57fc091da8854c364325d26bcb30e
#
_cell.length_a   1.000
_cell.length_b   1.000
_cell.length_c   1.000
_cell.angle_alpha   90.00
_cell.angle_beta   90.00
_cell.angle_gamma   90.00
#
_symmetry.space_group_name_H-M   'P 1'
#
loop_
_entity.id
_entity.type
_entity.pdbx_description
1 polymer ?
#
loop_
_entity_poly.entity_id
_entity_poly.type
_entity_poly.pdbx_seq_one_letter_code
_entity_poly.pdbx_strand_id
1 'polypeptide(L)'
;MKILHIGNLKSGIDTYVRNTVALASDKFEFVIVNGADDNSKPYMRLGKQVKTYSIDMYRALNPVKDMKAVMQAIKIIKKEKPNLVHCHSAKGGVIGRFAAFFTGTKVVYTAHAFSFLSAESAKKKQVFLLLEKIAKLNSYLLACSGSERELGIKVVGFKEKRLLFGIMLCLIVFHRFLLIRLRHQICLSQE
;
A
#
# COMPACT_ATOMS: atom_id res chain seq x y z
N MET A 1 15.14 7.79 -1.58
CA MET A 1 13.69 7.93 -1.31
C MET A 1 13.26 6.77 -0.42
N LYS A 2 12.59 7.05 0.73
CA LYS A 2 12.16 6.00 1.68
C LYS A 2 10.73 5.57 1.39
N ILE A 3 10.51 4.25 1.21
CA ILE A 3 9.21 3.61 0.97
C ILE A 3 8.89 2.70 2.15
N LEU A 4 7.69 2.84 2.72
CA LEU A 4 7.19 1.96 3.76
C LEU A 4 6.14 1.04 3.16
N HIS A 5 6.42 -0.28 3.13
CA HIS A 5 5.45 -1.31 2.76
C HIS A 5 4.66 -1.73 3.99
N ILE A 6 3.33 -1.81 3.88
CA ILE A 6 2.44 -2.25 4.97
C ILE A 6 1.41 -3.25 4.46
N GLY A 7 1.30 -4.40 5.12
CA GLY A 7 0.32 -5.43 4.78
C GLY A 7 0.50 -6.71 5.57
N ASN A 8 -0.43 -7.64 5.44
CA ASN A 8 -0.21 -9.04 5.78
C ASN A 8 0.58 -9.67 4.64
N LEU A 9 1.91 -9.54 4.72
CA LEU A 9 2.82 -9.92 3.65
C LEU A 9 3.10 -11.43 3.69
N LYS A 10 2.12 -12.22 3.21
CA LYS A 10 2.21 -13.69 3.17
C LYS A 10 2.12 -14.19 1.72
N SER A 11 2.70 -15.36 1.46
CA SER A 11 2.62 -16.04 0.14
C SER A 11 3.05 -15.14 -1.04
N GLY A 12 2.23 -15.00 -2.07
CA GLY A 12 2.54 -14.21 -3.26
C GLY A 12 2.80 -12.72 -2.98
N ILE A 13 2.15 -12.15 -1.95
CA ILE A 13 2.39 -10.75 -1.56
C ILE A 13 3.78 -10.59 -0.95
N ASP A 14 4.22 -11.54 -0.13
CA ASP A 14 5.59 -11.55 0.41
C ASP A 14 6.63 -11.63 -0.70
N THR A 15 6.43 -12.53 -1.66
CA THR A 15 7.29 -12.66 -2.85
C THR A 15 7.33 -11.36 -3.65
N TYR A 16 6.18 -10.71 -3.87
CA TYR A 16 6.11 -9.43 -4.56
C TYR A 16 6.92 -8.34 -3.84
N VAL A 17 6.77 -8.22 -2.53
CA VAL A 17 7.50 -7.21 -1.75
C VAL A 17 8.99 -7.53 -1.70
N ARG A 18 9.39 -8.79 -1.55
CA ARG A 18 10.80 -9.22 -1.60
C ARG A 18 11.46 -8.87 -2.92
N ASN A 19 10.82 -9.18 -4.03
CA ASN A 19 11.32 -8.85 -5.36
C ASN A 19 11.41 -7.33 -5.54
N THR A 20 10.41 -6.58 -5.09
CA THR A 20 10.43 -5.11 -5.13
C THR A 20 11.62 -4.56 -4.36
N VAL A 21 11.85 -5.04 -3.14
CA VAL A 21 12.96 -4.62 -2.28
C VAL A 21 14.32 -4.99 -2.89
N ALA A 22 14.44 -6.21 -3.42
CA ALA A 22 15.70 -6.72 -3.96
C ALA A 22 16.11 -6.05 -5.28
N LEU A 23 15.14 -5.81 -6.17
CA LEU A 23 15.38 -5.32 -7.55
C LEU A 23 15.36 -3.79 -7.66
N ALA A 24 14.98 -3.08 -6.59
CA ALA A 24 14.94 -1.64 -6.60
C ALA A 24 16.32 -1.00 -6.77
N SER A 25 16.37 0.16 -7.45
CA SER A 25 17.58 1.00 -7.51
C SER A 25 18.06 1.40 -6.10
N ASP A 26 19.37 1.57 -5.92
CA ASP A 26 20.03 1.94 -4.65
C ASP A 26 19.52 3.27 -4.06
N LYS A 27 18.89 4.08 -4.89
CA LYS A 27 18.24 5.35 -4.46
C LYS A 27 17.05 5.16 -3.53
N PHE A 28 16.57 3.90 -3.35
CA PHE A 28 15.42 3.58 -2.50
C PHE A 28 15.84 2.93 -1.18
N GLU A 29 15.29 3.40 -0.10
CA GLU A 29 15.33 2.81 1.23
C GLU A 29 13.96 2.22 1.56
N PHE A 30 13.92 1.08 2.23
CA PHE A 30 12.68 0.38 2.55
C PHE A 30 12.50 0.20 4.05
N VAL A 31 11.24 0.26 4.45
CA VAL A 31 10.76 -0.13 5.79
C VAL A 31 9.57 -1.06 5.58
N ILE A 32 9.51 -2.13 6.34
CA ILE A 32 8.42 -3.13 6.26
C ILE A 32 7.57 -3.05 7.52
N VAL A 33 6.25 -3.10 7.36
CA VAL A 33 5.29 -3.20 8.47
C VAL A 33 4.38 -4.38 8.21
N ASN A 34 4.52 -5.42 9.03
CA ASN A 34 3.79 -6.67 8.92
C ASN A 34 2.75 -6.84 10.03
N GLY A 35 1.83 -7.80 9.84
CA GLY A 35 0.92 -8.25 10.89
C GLY A 35 1.65 -9.00 12.01
N ALA A 36 1.02 -9.12 13.19
CA ALA A 36 1.59 -9.78 14.35
C ALA A 36 1.84 -11.29 14.15
N ASP A 37 1.10 -11.93 13.24
CA ASP A 37 1.21 -13.36 12.94
C ASP A 37 2.27 -13.67 11.88
N ASP A 38 3.14 -12.72 11.59
CA ASP A 38 4.13 -12.89 10.53
C ASP A 38 5.39 -13.57 11.05
N ASN A 39 5.62 -14.79 10.56
CA ASN A 39 6.83 -15.58 10.77
C ASN A 39 7.73 -15.59 9.52
N SER A 40 7.64 -14.59 8.67
CA SER A 40 8.43 -14.51 7.45
C SER A 40 9.92 -14.33 7.76
N LYS A 41 10.76 -14.84 6.84
CA LYS A 41 12.21 -14.61 6.89
C LYS A 41 12.50 -13.10 6.80
N PRO A 42 13.58 -12.61 7.41
CA PRO A 42 13.99 -11.22 7.28
C PRO A 42 14.06 -10.75 5.82
N TYR A 43 13.65 -9.53 5.57
CA TYR A 43 13.84 -8.91 4.26
C TYR A 43 15.29 -8.45 4.15
N MET A 44 15.98 -8.84 3.08
CA MET A 44 17.37 -8.50 2.85
C MET A 44 17.51 -7.58 1.65
N ARG A 45 18.40 -6.60 1.72
CA ARG A 45 18.74 -5.69 0.64
C ARG A 45 20.21 -5.30 0.71
N LEU A 46 20.95 -5.47 -0.39
CA LEU A 46 22.39 -5.15 -0.48
C LEU A 46 23.20 -5.71 0.71
N GLY A 47 22.91 -6.97 1.08
CA GLY A 47 23.56 -7.66 2.20
C GLY A 47 23.14 -7.21 3.59
N LYS A 48 22.22 -6.24 3.73
CA LYS A 48 21.73 -5.73 5.01
C LYS A 48 20.26 -6.10 5.24
N GLN A 49 19.90 -6.30 6.49
CA GLN A 49 18.52 -6.52 6.87
C GLN A 49 17.70 -5.23 6.76
N VAL A 50 16.57 -5.30 6.09
CA VAL A 50 15.60 -4.21 6.00
C VAL A 50 14.87 -4.06 7.32
N LYS A 51 14.71 -2.84 7.78
CA LYS A 51 14.02 -2.52 9.02
C LYS A 51 12.56 -2.95 8.95
N THR A 52 12.15 -3.79 9.89
CA THR A 52 10.81 -4.39 9.94
C THR A 52 10.13 -4.08 11.27
N TYR A 53 8.85 -3.78 11.21
CA TYR A 53 7.97 -3.56 12.36
C TYR A 53 6.81 -4.56 12.31
N SER A 54 6.34 -4.99 13.47
CA SER A 54 5.11 -5.77 13.62
C SER A 54 4.03 -4.92 14.29
N ILE A 55 2.79 -5.02 13.81
CA ILE A 55 1.62 -4.33 14.37
C ILE A 55 0.47 -5.32 14.58
N ASP A 56 -0.51 -4.96 15.41
CA ASP A 56 -1.67 -5.80 15.75
C ASP A 56 -2.67 -5.97 14.58
N MET A 57 -2.16 -6.29 13.41
CA MET A 57 -2.94 -6.49 12.19
C MET A 57 -3.17 -7.98 11.95
N TYR A 58 -4.39 -8.43 12.16
CA TYR A 58 -4.83 -9.81 11.99
C TYR A 58 -5.73 -9.94 10.75
N ARG A 59 -5.85 -11.14 10.18
CA ARG A 59 -6.69 -11.38 8.99
C ARG A 59 -8.19 -11.13 9.27
N ALA A 60 -8.66 -11.52 10.45
CA ALA A 60 -10.05 -11.32 10.87
C ALA A 60 -10.39 -9.82 11.06
N LEU A 61 -11.63 -9.45 10.75
CA LEU A 61 -12.13 -8.11 11.05
C LEU A 61 -12.36 -7.98 12.56
N ASN A 62 -11.70 -7.00 13.18
CA ASN A 62 -11.91 -6.64 14.57
C ASN A 62 -11.69 -5.13 14.73
N PRO A 63 -12.76 -4.34 14.86
CA PRO A 63 -12.67 -2.88 14.86
C PRO A 63 -11.71 -2.32 15.91
N VAL A 64 -11.67 -2.92 17.11
CA VAL A 64 -10.80 -2.46 18.20
C VAL A 64 -9.32 -2.72 17.87
N LYS A 65 -9.00 -3.96 17.46
CA LYS A 65 -7.62 -4.31 17.04
C LYS A 65 -7.22 -3.54 15.79
N ASP A 66 -8.13 -3.33 14.86
CA ASP A 66 -7.87 -2.59 13.63
C ASP A 66 -7.56 -1.13 13.92
N MET A 67 -8.30 -0.49 14.83
CA MET A 67 -8.00 0.85 15.29
C MET A 67 -6.64 0.94 15.97
N LYS A 68 -6.30 -0.04 16.82
CA LYS A 68 -4.98 -0.13 17.46
C LYS A 68 -3.88 -0.27 16.40
N ALA A 69 -4.07 -1.10 15.38
CA ALA A 69 -3.12 -1.25 14.29
C ALA A 69 -2.94 0.05 13.48
N VAL A 70 -4.02 0.81 13.24
CA VAL A 70 -3.92 2.14 12.61
C VAL A 70 -3.07 3.09 13.45
N MET A 71 -3.29 3.14 14.78
CA MET A 71 -2.50 3.99 15.67
C MET A 71 -1.02 3.58 15.73
N GLN A 72 -0.73 2.29 15.71
CA GLN A 72 0.64 1.77 15.62
C GLN A 72 1.29 2.17 14.28
N ALA A 73 0.57 2.02 13.17
CA ALA A 73 1.05 2.43 11.85
C ALA A 73 1.33 3.94 11.78
N ILE A 74 0.46 4.79 12.36
CA ILE A 74 0.68 6.24 12.48
C ILE A 74 1.98 6.54 13.22
N LYS A 75 2.22 5.87 14.37
CA LYS A 75 3.46 6.06 15.14
C LYS A 75 4.70 5.68 14.32
N ILE A 76 4.63 4.57 13.58
CA ILE A 76 5.73 4.12 12.73
C ILE A 76 5.96 5.11 11.59
N ILE A 77 4.92 5.55 10.88
CA ILE A 77 5.03 6.52 9.80
C ILE A 77 5.65 7.84 10.29
N LYS A 78 5.21 8.35 11.45
CA LYS A 78 5.79 9.56 12.06
C LYS A 78 7.25 9.40 12.44
N LYS A 79 7.65 8.21 12.93
CA LYS A 79 9.03 7.88 13.30
C LYS A 79 9.93 7.74 12.07
N GLU A 80 9.49 6.98 11.08
CA GLU A 80 10.31 6.66 9.89
C GLU A 80 10.29 7.76 8.82
N LYS A 81 9.28 8.61 8.81
CA LYS A 81 9.07 9.72 7.86
C LYS A 81 9.24 9.27 6.40
N PRO A 82 8.53 8.22 5.95
CA PRO A 82 8.67 7.73 4.59
C PRO A 82 8.14 8.78 3.59
N ASN A 83 8.74 8.81 2.41
CA ASN A 83 8.24 9.61 1.30
C ASN A 83 6.95 9.04 0.71
N LEU A 84 6.75 7.72 0.85
CA LEU A 84 5.62 6.98 0.33
C LEU A 84 5.27 5.80 1.23
N VAL A 85 3.98 5.58 1.45
CA VAL A 85 3.44 4.35 2.02
C VAL A 85 2.85 3.50 0.90
N HIS A 86 3.28 2.25 0.77
CA HIS A 86 2.73 1.28 -0.17
C HIS A 86 1.96 0.22 0.61
N CYS A 87 0.65 0.23 0.46
CA CYS A 87 -0.27 -0.65 1.17
C CYS A 87 -0.58 -1.88 0.33
N HIS A 88 -0.60 -3.06 0.95
CA HIS A 88 -0.86 -4.33 0.27
C HIS A 88 -2.06 -5.05 0.87
N SER A 89 -2.88 -5.68 0.01
CA SER A 89 -4.09 -6.42 0.35
C SER A 89 -5.16 -5.62 1.10
N ALA A 90 -6.34 -6.21 1.31
CA ALA A 90 -7.47 -5.50 1.89
C ALA A 90 -7.18 -4.93 3.29
N LYS A 91 -6.65 -5.76 4.21
CA LYS A 91 -6.42 -5.34 5.60
C LYS A 91 -5.31 -4.30 5.71
N GLY A 92 -4.14 -4.57 5.12
CA GLY A 92 -3.04 -3.61 5.06
C GLY A 92 -3.41 -2.35 4.28
N GLY A 93 -4.25 -2.53 3.25
CA GLY A 93 -4.83 -1.44 2.47
C GLY A 93 -5.67 -0.49 3.30
N VAL A 94 -6.58 -1.01 4.14
CA VAL A 94 -7.41 -0.17 5.02
C VAL A 94 -6.54 0.52 6.07
N ILE A 95 -5.76 -0.25 6.83
CA ILE A 95 -4.94 0.28 7.94
C ILE A 95 -3.92 1.29 7.42
N GLY A 96 -3.19 0.96 6.37
CA GLY A 96 -2.13 1.82 5.85
C GLY A 96 -2.67 3.10 5.20
N ARG A 97 -3.80 3.04 4.47
CA ARG A 97 -4.42 4.22 3.85
C ARG A 97 -4.94 5.21 4.91
N PHE A 98 -5.59 4.72 5.98
CA PHE A 98 -5.99 5.57 7.10
C PHE A 98 -4.78 6.18 7.80
N ALA A 99 -3.76 5.37 8.12
CA ALA A 99 -2.56 5.88 8.78
C ALA A 99 -1.83 6.94 7.92
N ALA A 100 -1.71 6.71 6.61
CA ALA A 100 -1.12 7.67 5.69
C ALA A 100 -1.96 8.96 5.56
N PHE A 101 -3.29 8.85 5.58
CA PHE A 101 -4.20 10.01 5.57
C PHE A 101 -3.98 10.90 6.80
N PHE A 102 -3.97 10.31 8.01
CA PHE A 102 -3.77 11.07 9.25
C PHE A 102 -2.36 11.64 9.41
N THR A 103 -1.38 11.12 8.68
CA THR A 103 0.00 11.64 8.70
C THR A 103 0.32 12.57 7.53
N GLY A 104 -0.62 12.75 6.59
CA GLY A 104 -0.39 13.53 5.37
C GLY A 104 0.60 12.87 4.40
N THR A 105 0.93 11.58 4.58
CA THR A 105 1.93 10.88 3.78
C THR A 105 1.31 10.40 2.47
N LYS A 106 2.05 10.50 1.36
CA LYS A 106 1.62 9.95 0.07
C LYS A 106 1.42 8.44 0.17
N VAL A 107 0.35 7.92 -0.46
CA VAL A 107 0.00 6.50 -0.35
C VAL A 107 -0.41 5.90 -1.69
N VAL A 108 0.12 4.70 -1.93
CA VAL A 108 -0.25 3.80 -3.03
C VAL A 108 -0.81 2.52 -2.43
N TYR A 109 -1.80 1.97 -3.08
CA TYR A 109 -2.46 0.74 -2.67
C TYR A 109 -2.46 -0.28 -3.81
N THR A 110 -2.06 -1.51 -3.51
CA THR A 110 -2.19 -2.68 -4.38
C THR A 110 -3.09 -3.70 -3.71
N ALA A 111 -4.24 -3.99 -4.32
CA ALA A 111 -5.22 -4.90 -3.74
C ALA A 111 -4.78 -6.37 -3.75
N HIS A 112 -4.02 -6.80 -4.77
CA HIS A 112 -3.67 -8.21 -5.03
C HIS A 112 -4.91 -9.12 -5.07
N ALA A 113 -5.93 -8.71 -5.81
CA ALA A 113 -7.31 -9.16 -5.79
C ALA A 113 -8.14 -8.52 -4.66
N PHE A 114 -9.19 -7.82 -5.06
CA PHE A 114 -10.11 -7.21 -4.09
C PHE A 114 -10.86 -8.26 -3.26
N SER A 115 -10.86 -8.11 -1.94
CA SER A 115 -11.45 -9.08 -1.01
C SER A 115 -12.95 -9.31 -1.18
N PHE A 116 -13.68 -8.36 -1.75
CA PHE A 116 -15.11 -8.54 -2.06
C PHE A 116 -15.36 -9.56 -3.18
N LEU A 117 -14.36 -9.94 -3.97
CA LEU A 117 -14.48 -10.97 -5.00
C LEU A 117 -14.51 -12.38 -4.41
N SER A 118 -13.81 -12.60 -3.30
CA SER A 118 -13.72 -13.91 -2.61
C SER A 118 -14.64 -14.00 -1.38
N ALA A 119 -15.58 -13.05 -1.22
CA ALA A 119 -16.48 -13.05 -0.09
C ALA A 119 -17.56 -14.13 -0.23
N GLU A 120 -17.66 -15.00 0.78
CA GLU A 120 -18.58 -16.16 0.82
C GLU A 120 -20.07 -15.77 0.88
N SER A 121 -20.41 -14.56 1.33
CA SER A 121 -21.79 -14.10 1.45
C SER A 121 -21.98 -12.68 0.91
N ALA A 122 -23.20 -12.37 0.47
CA ALA A 122 -23.55 -11.05 -0.03
C ALA A 122 -23.30 -9.93 1.01
N LYS A 123 -23.57 -10.21 2.29
CA LYS A 123 -23.31 -9.26 3.40
C LYS A 123 -21.80 -8.97 3.54
N LYS A 124 -20.96 -10.01 3.57
CA LYS A 124 -19.49 -9.84 3.61
C LYS A 124 -18.98 -9.07 2.40
N LYS A 125 -19.50 -9.37 1.20
CA LYS A 125 -19.16 -8.67 -0.04
C LYS A 125 -19.44 -7.17 0.06
N GLN A 126 -20.63 -6.79 0.55
CA GLN A 126 -21.00 -5.40 0.75
C GLN A 126 -20.11 -4.69 1.78
N VAL A 127 -19.81 -5.35 2.91
CA VAL A 127 -18.91 -4.79 3.94
C VAL A 127 -17.51 -4.54 3.37
N PHE A 128 -16.93 -5.52 2.66
CA PHE A 128 -15.61 -5.34 2.06
C PHE A 128 -15.59 -4.25 1.00
N LEU A 129 -16.61 -4.17 0.16
CA LEU A 129 -16.74 -3.12 -0.83
C LEU A 129 -16.89 -1.73 -0.17
N LEU A 130 -17.67 -1.62 0.89
CA LEU A 130 -17.83 -0.39 1.65
C LEU A 130 -16.48 0.06 2.27
N LEU A 131 -15.75 -0.87 2.88
CA LEU A 131 -14.41 -0.59 3.43
C LEU A 131 -13.45 -0.11 2.35
N GLU A 132 -13.45 -0.72 1.16
CA GLU A 132 -12.63 -0.26 0.03
C GLU A 132 -13.00 1.17 -0.41
N LYS A 133 -14.31 1.46 -0.52
CA LYS A 133 -14.79 2.80 -0.89
C LYS A 133 -14.44 3.86 0.14
N ILE A 134 -14.58 3.57 1.44
CA ILE A 134 -14.24 4.50 2.52
C ILE A 134 -12.72 4.71 2.59
N ALA A 135 -11.95 3.62 2.59
CA ALA A 135 -10.50 3.69 2.70
C ALA A 135 -9.80 4.24 1.45
N LYS A 136 -10.51 4.45 0.34
CA LYS A 136 -9.95 5.05 -0.88
C LYS A 136 -9.26 6.39 -0.61
N LEU A 137 -9.86 7.28 0.17
CA LEU A 137 -9.29 8.55 0.63
C LEU A 137 -8.45 9.24 -0.48
N ASN A 138 -7.23 9.65 -0.14
CA ASN A 138 -6.28 10.28 -1.07
C ASN A 138 -5.29 9.29 -1.71
N SER A 139 -5.58 7.97 -1.69
CA SER A 139 -4.68 6.96 -2.23
C SER A 139 -4.72 6.85 -3.76
N TYR A 140 -3.61 6.36 -4.29
CA TYR A 140 -3.50 5.88 -5.67
C TYR A 140 -3.67 4.37 -5.67
N LEU A 141 -4.40 3.82 -6.64
CA LEU A 141 -4.48 2.38 -6.87
C LEU A 141 -3.39 1.98 -7.87
N LEU A 142 -2.53 1.05 -7.49
CA LEU A 142 -1.62 0.37 -8.39
C LEU A 142 -2.21 -1.00 -8.71
N ALA A 143 -2.84 -1.10 -9.87
CA ALA A 143 -3.48 -2.34 -10.32
C ALA A 143 -2.47 -3.30 -10.92
N CYS A 144 -2.53 -4.57 -10.52
CA CYS A 144 -1.68 -5.66 -11.04
C CYS A 144 -2.21 -6.26 -12.35
N SER A 145 -3.47 -5.99 -12.70
CA SER A 145 -4.12 -6.49 -13.92
C SER A 145 -5.13 -5.50 -14.48
N GLY A 146 -5.48 -5.67 -15.76
CA GLY A 146 -6.52 -4.88 -16.41
C GLY A 146 -7.88 -5.03 -15.71
N SER A 147 -8.24 -6.24 -15.28
CA SER A 147 -9.47 -6.51 -14.55
C SER A 147 -9.49 -5.82 -13.18
N GLU A 148 -8.38 -5.82 -12.44
CA GLU A 148 -8.26 -5.10 -11.17
C GLU A 148 -8.39 -3.59 -11.36
N ARG A 149 -7.78 -3.05 -12.43
CA ARG A 149 -7.92 -1.65 -12.81
C ARG A 149 -9.40 -1.29 -13.07
N GLU A 150 -10.07 -2.11 -13.86
CA GLU A 150 -11.48 -1.89 -14.24
C GLU A 150 -12.41 -1.95 -13.02
N LEU A 151 -12.25 -2.93 -12.13
CA LEU A 151 -12.96 -3.01 -10.86
C LEU A 151 -12.66 -1.81 -9.95
N GLY A 152 -11.42 -1.36 -9.92
CA GLY A 152 -11.02 -0.17 -9.18
C GLY A 152 -11.79 1.07 -9.62
N ILE A 153 -11.98 1.26 -10.92
CA ILE A 153 -12.75 2.38 -11.50
C ILE A 153 -14.26 2.18 -11.29
N LYS A 154 -14.79 1.10 -11.86
CA LYS A 154 -16.25 0.90 -12.01
C LYS A 154 -16.95 0.56 -10.69
N VAL A 155 -16.28 -0.19 -9.81
CA VAL A 155 -16.90 -0.73 -8.59
C VAL A 155 -16.46 0.01 -7.34
N VAL A 156 -15.14 0.21 -7.15
CA VAL A 156 -14.62 0.94 -5.98
C VAL A 156 -14.72 2.45 -6.17
N GLY A 157 -14.62 2.94 -7.40
CA GLY A 157 -14.78 4.35 -7.76
C GLY A 157 -13.49 5.16 -7.59
N PHE A 158 -12.33 4.58 -7.89
CA PHE A 158 -11.11 5.36 -8.07
C PHE A 158 -11.23 6.24 -9.31
N LYS A 159 -10.76 7.48 -9.23
CA LYS A 159 -10.66 8.37 -10.40
C LYS A 159 -9.50 7.91 -11.28
N GLU A 160 -9.64 7.95 -12.60
CA GLU A 160 -8.59 7.51 -13.54
C GLU A 160 -7.23 8.16 -13.29
N LYS A 161 -7.20 9.45 -12.97
CA LYS A 161 -5.97 10.17 -12.61
C LYS A 161 -5.26 9.65 -11.34
N ARG A 162 -5.90 8.75 -10.61
CA ARG A 162 -5.36 8.09 -9.41
C ARG A 162 -5.08 6.61 -9.63
N LEU A 163 -5.02 6.18 -10.87
CA LEU A 163 -4.69 4.82 -11.26
C LEU A 163 -3.28 4.75 -11.79
N LEU A 164 -2.57 3.77 -11.30
CA LEU A 164 -1.28 3.35 -11.79
C LEU A 164 -1.45 1.91 -12.30
N PHE A 165 -0.83 1.59 -13.40
CA PHE A 165 -0.85 0.24 -13.96
C PHE A 165 0.58 -0.27 -14.08
N GLY A 166 0.86 -1.44 -13.52
CA GLY A 166 2.19 -2.03 -13.61
C GLY A 166 2.19 -3.47 -13.12
N ILE A 167 2.51 -4.36 -14.03
CA ILE A 167 2.87 -5.74 -13.70
C ILE A 167 4.33 -5.71 -13.29
N MET A 168 4.62 -5.93 -11.99
CA MET A 168 5.97 -6.12 -11.41
C MET A 168 7.05 -5.05 -11.71
N LEU A 169 6.79 -4.06 -12.54
CA LEU A 169 7.71 -2.98 -12.93
C LEU A 169 7.52 -1.69 -12.10
N CYS A 170 7.09 -1.82 -10.87
CA CYS A 170 6.75 -0.71 -9.96
C CYS A 170 7.84 0.36 -9.82
N LEU A 171 9.09 0.05 -10.10
CA LEU A 171 10.22 0.93 -9.83
C LEU A 171 10.46 1.96 -10.92
N ILE A 172 10.17 1.62 -12.19
CA ILE A 172 10.31 2.56 -13.32
C ILE A 172 9.15 3.55 -13.32
N VAL A 173 7.93 3.10 -12.98
CA VAL A 173 6.74 3.95 -12.90
C VAL A 173 6.86 4.96 -11.76
N PHE A 174 7.43 4.60 -10.62
CA PHE A 174 7.67 5.51 -9.50
C PHE A 174 8.64 6.64 -9.85
N HIS A 175 9.68 6.36 -10.61
CA HIS A 175 10.61 7.40 -11.05
C HIS A 175 9.93 8.40 -12.02
N ARG A 176 9.14 7.92 -12.97
CA ARG A 176 8.35 8.77 -13.90
C ARG A 176 7.26 9.56 -13.18
N PHE A 177 6.56 8.97 -12.22
CA PHE A 177 5.48 9.63 -11.48
C PHE A 177 6.00 10.80 -10.62
N LEU A 178 7.18 10.66 -10.03
CA LEU A 178 7.84 11.75 -9.31
C LEU A 178 8.27 12.88 -10.26
N LEU A 179 8.80 12.53 -11.44
CA LEU A 179 9.26 13.51 -12.45
C LEU A 179 8.10 14.28 -13.10
N ILE A 180 6.97 13.64 -13.36
CA ILE A 180 5.79 14.31 -13.95
C ILE A 180 5.23 15.34 -12.96
N ARG A 181 5.21 15.03 -11.67
CA ARG A 181 4.69 15.98 -10.67
C ARG A 181 5.66 17.11 -10.33
N LEU A 182 6.96 16.88 -10.41
CA LEU A 182 7.97 17.93 -10.28
C LEU A 182 7.89 18.90 -11.47
N ARG A 183 7.64 18.43 -12.69
CA ARG A 183 7.41 19.31 -13.87
C ARG A 183 6.15 20.15 -13.70
N HIS A 184 5.05 19.61 -13.16
CA HIS A 184 3.82 20.39 -12.92
C HIS A 184 3.97 21.43 -11.81
N GLN A 185 4.79 21.20 -10.79
CA GLN A 185 5.08 22.22 -9.76
C GLN A 185 6.04 23.31 -10.25
N ILE A 186 6.96 22.98 -11.16
CA ILE A 186 7.88 23.95 -11.74
C ILE A 186 7.16 24.85 -12.76
N CYS A 187 6.20 24.33 -13.52
CA CYS A 187 5.40 25.15 -14.44
C CYS A 187 4.43 26.12 -13.72
N LEU A 188 3.96 25.81 -12.53
CA LEU A 188 3.06 26.66 -11.75
C LEU A 188 3.79 27.71 -10.89
N SER A 189 5.11 27.68 -10.84
CA SER A 189 5.94 28.68 -10.14
C SER A 189 6.61 29.69 -11.08
N GLN A 190 6.25 29.67 -12.38
CA GLN A 190 6.76 30.60 -13.40
C GLN A 190 5.64 31.42 -14.10
N GLU A 191 4.44 31.40 -13.55
CA GLU A 191 3.37 32.38 -13.79
C GLU A 191 3.13 33.16 -12.47
#